data_7ffea92f9b890fcb8dea6c5b0a14f1c5
#
_entry.id   7ffea92f9b890fcb8dea6c5b0a14f1c5
#
_cell.length_a   1.000
_cell.length_b   1.000
_cell.length_c   1.000
_cell.angle_alpha   90.00
_cell.angle_beta   90.00
_cell.angle_gamma   90.00
#
_symmetry.space_group_name_H-M   'P 1'
#
loop_
_entity.id
_entity.type
_entity.pdbx_description
1 polymer ?
#
loop_
_entity_poly.entity_id
_entity_poly.type
_entity_poly.pdbx_seq_one_letter_code
_entity_poly.pdbx_strand_id
1 'polypeptide(L)'
;MKSLFKTIFAAVLAIVLFSCGQSQTASLNKAEKALISGSDSLMRVLTIFDKADSLLLRSKSIDFSDKDLRSEAFKSLAAKMHYTVKDPSQDGVGIAGPQVGLNRRIVCVQRFDKPGEPFGVYPNARLDSLWGEKAPGREGCLSIPGWAGRVPRFTNIIVSYTDPNTMKTVRETVDGFTAVIFQHEIDHLDGILYTDRADSLWVM
;
A
#
# COMPACT_ATOMS: atom_id res chain seq x y z
N MET A 1 -11.38 28.00 -69.26
CA MET A 1 -11.08 28.51 -67.91
C MET A 1 -11.34 27.35 -66.94
N LYS A 2 -10.27 26.68 -66.51
CA LYS A 2 -10.37 25.49 -65.60
C LYS A 2 -9.87 25.98 -64.24
N SER A 3 -10.79 26.06 -63.25
CA SER A 3 -10.49 26.41 -61.89
C SER A 3 -9.93 25.15 -61.16
N LEU A 4 -8.74 25.29 -60.62
CA LEU A 4 -8.03 24.24 -59.89
C LEU A 4 -8.31 24.41 -58.35
N PHE A 5 -9.21 23.62 -57.81
CA PHE A 5 -9.41 23.53 -56.35
C PHE A 5 -8.27 22.72 -55.75
N LYS A 6 -7.39 23.37 -55.00
CA LYS A 6 -6.40 22.74 -54.15
C LYS A 6 -7.03 22.46 -52.77
N THR A 7 -7.33 21.21 -52.51
CA THR A 7 -7.76 20.76 -51.16
C THR A 7 -6.53 20.58 -50.30
N ILE A 8 -6.38 21.40 -49.27
CA ILE A 8 -5.33 21.29 -48.29
C ILE A 8 -5.85 20.30 -47.23
N PHE A 9 -5.25 19.11 -47.16
CA PHE A 9 -5.49 18.15 -46.10
C PHE A 9 -4.60 18.54 -44.90
N ALA A 10 -5.19 19.13 -43.85
CA ALA A 10 -4.52 19.40 -42.59
C ALA A 10 -4.54 18.12 -41.77
N ALA A 11 -3.42 17.43 -41.70
CA ALA A 11 -3.23 16.30 -40.79
C ALA A 11 -3.12 16.82 -39.36
N VAL A 12 -4.17 16.64 -38.55
CA VAL A 12 -4.15 16.88 -37.12
C VAL A 12 -3.41 15.71 -36.47
N LEU A 13 -2.15 15.95 -36.11
CA LEU A 13 -1.33 15.02 -35.33
C LEU A 13 -1.82 15.09 -33.87
N ALA A 14 -2.66 14.15 -33.45
CA ALA A 14 -3.06 14.00 -32.06
C ALA A 14 -1.85 13.48 -31.26
N ILE A 15 -1.17 14.39 -30.54
CA ILE A 15 -0.16 14.02 -29.55
C ILE A 15 -0.89 13.43 -28.36
N VAL A 16 -0.95 12.11 -28.29
CA VAL A 16 -1.37 11.40 -27.08
C VAL A 16 -0.23 11.54 -26.07
N LEU A 17 -0.35 12.50 -25.17
CA LEU A 17 0.52 12.62 -24.00
C LEU A 17 0.20 11.42 -23.10
N PHE A 18 1.00 10.37 -23.19
CA PHE A 18 1.07 9.34 -22.15
C PHE A 18 1.58 10.03 -20.88
N SER A 19 0.67 10.46 -20.03
CA SER A 19 1.00 10.83 -18.66
C SER A 19 1.47 9.55 -17.96
N CYS A 20 2.77 9.30 -18.03
CA CYS A 20 3.43 8.37 -17.13
C CYS A 20 3.17 8.91 -15.73
N GLY A 21 2.30 8.25 -14.96
CA GLY A 21 1.95 8.66 -13.60
C GLY A 21 3.21 8.70 -12.74
N GLN A 22 3.85 9.87 -12.69
CA GLN A 22 4.98 10.08 -11.79
C GLN A 22 4.48 9.87 -10.37
N SER A 23 5.07 8.91 -9.69
CA SER A 23 4.88 8.70 -8.27
C SER A 23 5.19 10.00 -7.54
N GLN A 24 4.19 10.52 -6.79
CA GLN A 24 4.40 11.73 -6.01
C GLN A 24 5.28 11.37 -4.81
N THR A 25 6.45 11.98 -4.74
CA THR A 25 7.34 11.92 -3.57
C THR A 25 7.31 13.27 -2.87
N ALA A 26 7.17 13.25 -1.54
CA ALA A 26 7.29 14.45 -0.73
C ALA A 26 8.00 14.11 0.58
N SER A 27 8.76 15.05 1.12
CA SER A 27 9.37 14.89 2.45
C SER A 27 8.30 14.84 3.55
N LEU A 28 8.59 14.10 4.63
CA LEU A 28 7.74 14.06 5.82
C LEU A 28 7.48 15.48 6.33
N ASN A 29 6.21 15.83 6.43
CA ASN A 29 5.79 17.13 6.95
C ASN A 29 5.84 17.16 8.50
N LYS A 30 5.54 18.33 9.08
CA LYS A 30 5.60 18.54 10.54
C LYS A 30 4.63 17.63 11.30
N ALA A 31 3.41 17.44 10.79
CA ALA A 31 2.39 16.62 11.43
C ALA A 31 2.76 15.12 11.40
N GLU A 32 3.25 14.63 10.26
CA GLU A 32 3.75 13.26 10.12
C GLU A 32 4.93 12.99 11.06
N LYS A 33 5.89 13.92 11.16
CA LYS A 33 7.00 13.81 12.10
C LYS A 33 6.53 13.80 13.57
N ALA A 34 5.56 14.64 13.93
CA ALA A 34 4.98 14.65 15.25
C ALA A 34 4.27 13.33 15.60
N LEU A 35 3.51 12.76 14.64
CA LEU A 35 2.89 11.45 14.80
C LEU A 35 3.93 10.35 15.06
N ILE A 36 5.02 10.35 14.30
CA ILE A 36 6.09 9.35 14.43
C ILE A 36 6.87 9.53 15.74
N SER A 37 7.11 10.77 16.17
CA SER A 37 7.90 11.10 17.39
C SER A 37 7.14 11.00 18.70
N GLY A 38 5.85 10.68 18.68
CA GLY A 38 5.06 10.44 19.89
C GLY A 38 5.72 9.43 20.83
N SER A 39 5.47 9.54 22.14
CA SER A 39 6.12 8.71 23.18
C SER A 39 5.75 7.24 23.14
N ASP A 40 4.57 6.92 22.61
CA ASP A 40 4.02 5.57 22.62
C ASP A 40 4.74 4.67 21.62
N SER A 41 5.04 3.44 22.04
CA SER A 41 5.61 2.41 21.16
C SER A 41 4.56 1.86 20.17
N LEU A 42 3.28 1.87 20.56
CA LEU A 42 2.16 1.45 19.73
C LEU A 42 1.53 2.67 19.05
N MET A 43 1.11 2.48 17.80
CA MET A 43 0.38 3.50 17.05
C MET A 43 -1.12 3.22 17.11
N ARG A 44 -1.94 4.28 17.17
CA ARG A 44 -3.38 4.14 17.06
C ARG A 44 -3.72 3.57 15.68
N VAL A 45 -4.51 2.50 15.64
CA VAL A 45 -5.05 1.98 14.39
C VAL A 45 -6.33 2.73 14.04
N LEU A 46 -6.36 3.31 12.85
CA LEU A 46 -7.51 4.03 12.31
C LEU A 46 -8.60 3.06 11.84
N THR A 47 -9.87 3.44 12.00
CA THR A 47 -11.00 2.60 11.60
C THR A 47 -11.96 3.35 10.67
N ILE A 48 -12.70 2.61 9.84
CA ILE A 48 -13.71 3.20 8.94
C ILE A 48 -14.92 3.78 9.69
N PHE A 49 -15.06 3.50 10.98
CA PHE A 49 -16.19 3.97 11.80
C PHE A 49 -16.04 5.44 12.24
N ASP A 50 -14.83 5.97 12.20
CA ASP A 50 -14.57 7.42 12.32
C ASP A 50 -14.47 8.04 10.92
N LYS A 51 -15.15 9.16 10.71
CA LYS A 51 -15.22 9.82 9.40
C LYS A 51 -13.86 10.36 8.92
N ALA A 52 -13.07 10.91 9.82
CA ALA A 52 -11.75 11.47 9.47
C ALA A 52 -10.77 10.33 9.15
N ASP A 53 -10.78 9.27 9.95
CA ASP A 53 -10.01 8.05 9.70
C ASP A 53 -10.37 7.44 8.35
N SER A 54 -11.67 7.30 8.08
CA SER A 54 -12.18 6.73 6.82
C SER A 54 -11.72 7.52 5.60
N LEU A 55 -11.71 8.85 5.68
CA LEU A 55 -11.19 9.69 4.60
C LEU A 55 -9.70 9.45 4.34
N LEU A 56 -8.90 9.27 5.39
CA LEU A 56 -7.48 8.97 5.25
C LEU A 56 -7.27 7.57 4.69
N LEU A 57 -7.97 6.56 5.22
CA LEU A 57 -7.90 5.17 4.75
C LEU A 57 -8.30 5.01 3.28
N ARG A 58 -9.14 5.92 2.75
CA ARG A 58 -9.57 5.95 1.35
C ARG A 58 -8.67 6.84 0.47
N SER A 59 -7.64 7.45 1.04
CA SER A 59 -6.72 8.31 0.30
C SER A 59 -5.59 7.50 -0.32
N LYS A 60 -5.13 7.93 -1.50
CA LYS A 60 -3.97 7.32 -2.15
C LYS A 60 -2.69 7.79 -1.47
N SER A 61 -1.85 6.84 -1.06
CA SER A 61 -0.59 7.11 -0.38
C SER A 61 0.49 7.61 -1.34
N ILE A 62 1.40 8.44 -0.81
CA ILE A 62 2.55 8.98 -1.53
C ILE A 62 3.85 8.30 -1.09
N ASP A 63 4.86 8.34 -1.94
CA ASP A 63 6.15 7.72 -1.67
C ASP A 63 6.96 8.51 -0.64
N PHE A 64 7.83 7.78 0.07
CA PHE A 64 8.94 8.38 0.81
C PHE A 64 10.04 8.84 -0.14
N SER A 65 10.66 9.97 0.18
CA SER A 65 11.93 10.36 -0.44
C SER A 65 13.10 9.54 0.14
N ASP A 66 14.19 9.41 -0.60
CA ASP A 66 15.42 8.79 -0.11
C ASP A 66 15.93 9.44 1.19
N LYS A 67 15.75 10.76 1.32
CA LYS A 67 16.12 11.50 2.53
C LYS A 67 15.30 11.03 3.74
N ASP A 68 13.99 10.81 3.56
CA ASP A 68 13.14 10.34 4.66
C ASP A 68 13.48 8.90 5.03
N LEU A 69 13.74 8.02 4.06
CA LEU A 69 14.11 6.63 4.31
C LEU A 69 15.43 6.48 5.10
N ARG A 70 16.33 7.46 4.99
CA ARG A 70 17.59 7.49 5.77
C ARG A 70 17.43 8.10 7.16
N SER A 71 16.28 8.65 7.48
CA SER A 71 16.06 9.41 8.73
C SER A 71 15.79 8.50 9.94
N GLU A 72 16.10 9.00 11.13
CA GLU A 72 15.69 8.34 12.38
C GLU A 72 14.16 8.27 12.52
N ALA A 73 13.43 9.23 11.92
CA ALA A 73 11.98 9.19 11.90
C ALA A 73 11.46 7.95 11.17
N PHE A 74 12.07 7.56 10.04
CA PHE A 74 11.69 6.34 9.32
C PHE A 74 11.99 5.08 10.15
N LYS A 75 13.15 5.00 10.80
CA LYS A 75 13.50 3.87 11.67
C LYS A 75 12.51 3.73 12.83
N SER A 76 12.16 4.86 13.46
CA SER A 76 11.15 4.90 14.52
C SER A 76 9.78 4.44 14.01
N LEU A 77 9.34 4.93 12.85
CA LEU A 77 8.09 4.50 12.22
C LEU A 77 8.06 2.99 11.97
N ALA A 78 9.12 2.45 11.36
CA ALA A 78 9.24 1.03 11.05
C ALA A 78 9.13 0.17 12.33
N ALA A 79 9.82 0.56 13.40
CA ALA A 79 9.73 -0.11 14.69
C ALA A 79 8.33 -0.04 15.30
N LYS A 80 7.69 1.13 15.28
CA LYS A 80 6.33 1.32 15.82
C LYS A 80 5.28 0.53 15.04
N MET A 81 5.35 0.51 13.72
CA MET A 81 4.44 -0.31 12.89
C MET A 81 4.60 -1.79 13.22
N HIS A 82 5.85 -2.25 13.37
CA HIS A 82 6.14 -3.63 13.75
C HIS A 82 5.57 -3.97 15.13
N TYR A 83 5.76 -3.11 16.15
CA TYR A 83 5.17 -3.33 17.47
C TYR A 83 3.65 -3.30 17.44
N THR A 84 3.06 -2.38 16.67
CA THR A 84 1.60 -2.24 16.55
C THR A 84 0.96 -3.48 15.95
N VAL A 85 1.49 -4.00 14.83
CA VAL A 85 0.90 -5.18 14.17
C VAL A 85 1.04 -6.45 15.00
N LYS A 86 2.12 -6.56 15.78
CA LYS A 86 2.40 -7.71 16.68
C LYS A 86 1.74 -7.63 18.03
N ASP A 87 1.11 -6.51 18.36
CA ASP A 87 0.43 -6.40 19.65
C ASP A 87 -0.65 -7.48 19.78
N PRO A 88 -0.66 -8.27 20.87
CA PRO A 88 -1.63 -9.36 21.05
C PRO A 88 -3.10 -8.91 20.98
N SER A 89 -3.38 -7.62 21.23
CA SER A 89 -4.72 -7.08 21.08
C SER A 89 -5.14 -6.88 19.62
N GLN A 90 -4.18 -6.83 18.70
CA GLN A 90 -4.41 -6.66 17.26
C GLN A 90 -4.41 -8.00 16.52
N ASP A 91 -3.51 -8.92 16.91
CA ASP A 91 -3.31 -10.25 16.26
C ASP A 91 -3.19 -10.14 14.72
N GLY A 92 -2.44 -9.12 14.26
CA GLY A 92 -2.31 -8.78 12.86
C GLY A 92 -1.11 -9.47 12.21
N VAL A 93 -1.25 -9.80 10.91
CA VAL A 93 -0.18 -10.35 10.07
C VAL A 93 0.37 -9.33 9.07
N GLY A 94 -0.30 -8.17 8.95
CA GLY A 94 0.09 -7.06 8.11
C GLY A 94 -0.52 -5.74 8.61
N ILE A 95 0.12 -4.62 8.28
CA ILE A 95 -0.36 -3.26 8.54
C ILE A 95 0.24 -2.28 7.55
N ALA A 96 -0.55 -1.32 7.09
CA ALA A 96 -0.16 -0.28 6.14
C ALA A 96 -0.06 1.11 6.78
N GLY A 97 0.72 1.99 6.18
CA GLY A 97 0.89 3.39 6.63
C GLY A 97 -0.41 4.13 6.88
N PRO A 98 -1.43 4.10 5.97
CA PRO A 98 -2.72 4.73 6.21
C PRO A 98 -3.42 4.25 7.48
N GLN A 99 -3.29 2.98 7.84
CA GLN A 99 -3.92 2.42 9.04
C GLN A 99 -3.35 2.98 10.36
N VAL A 100 -2.13 3.49 10.33
CA VAL A 100 -1.51 4.17 11.48
C VAL A 100 -1.50 5.69 11.36
N GLY A 101 -2.35 6.24 10.51
CA GLY A 101 -2.52 7.68 10.35
C GLY A 101 -1.48 8.35 9.43
N LEU A 102 -0.68 7.57 8.73
CA LEU A 102 0.38 8.08 7.86
C LEU A 102 0.08 7.77 6.38
N ASN A 103 -0.31 8.79 5.60
CA ASN A 103 -0.64 8.59 4.17
C ASN A 103 0.63 8.41 3.31
N ARG A 104 1.44 7.40 3.67
CA ARG A 104 2.71 7.05 3.01
C ARG A 104 2.72 5.59 2.58
N ARG A 105 3.37 5.34 1.44
CA ARG A 105 3.52 3.97 0.92
C ARG A 105 4.52 3.18 1.75
N ILE A 106 4.03 2.54 2.78
CA ILE A 106 4.79 1.62 3.63
C ILE A 106 3.85 0.53 4.12
N VAL A 107 4.32 -0.70 4.11
CA VAL A 107 3.64 -1.84 4.71
C VAL A 107 4.59 -2.60 5.61
N CYS A 108 4.06 -3.19 6.68
CA CYS A 108 4.75 -4.16 7.52
C CYS A 108 4.02 -5.49 7.39
N VAL A 109 4.70 -6.55 6.96
CA VAL A 109 4.10 -7.84 6.57
C VAL A 109 4.85 -8.98 7.22
N GLN A 110 4.13 -9.96 7.78
CA GLN A 110 4.69 -11.22 8.24
C GLN A 110 4.98 -12.14 7.06
N ARG A 111 6.20 -12.65 6.99
CA ARG A 111 6.73 -13.43 5.88
C ARG A 111 6.61 -14.94 6.17
N PHE A 112 5.42 -15.49 6.01
CA PHE A 112 5.18 -16.94 6.16
C PHE A 112 5.93 -17.79 5.11
N ASP A 113 6.37 -17.16 4.02
CA ASP A 113 7.21 -17.75 2.98
C ASP A 113 8.71 -17.77 3.32
N LYS A 114 9.12 -17.28 4.49
CA LYS A 114 10.51 -17.26 4.96
C LYS A 114 10.68 -18.06 6.26
N PRO A 115 11.85 -18.70 6.46
CA PRO A 115 12.13 -19.38 7.72
C PRO A 115 11.99 -18.45 8.93
N GLY A 116 11.28 -18.90 9.96
CA GLY A 116 11.02 -18.14 11.19
C GLY A 116 9.95 -17.07 11.06
N GLU A 117 9.29 -16.99 9.92
CA GLU A 117 8.15 -16.13 9.66
C GLU A 117 8.33 -14.66 10.12
N PRO A 118 9.47 -14.01 9.77
CA PRO A 118 9.80 -12.68 10.27
C PRO A 118 8.83 -11.62 9.71
N PHE A 119 8.62 -10.56 10.49
CA PHE A 119 8.02 -9.35 9.94
C PHE A 119 9.07 -8.53 9.17
N GLY A 120 8.68 -8.04 7.99
CA GLY A 120 9.47 -7.12 7.18
C GLY A 120 8.74 -5.80 6.95
N VAL A 121 9.49 -4.71 6.81
CA VAL A 121 8.95 -3.37 6.49
C VAL A 121 9.38 -2.98 5.07
N TYR A 122 8.39 -2.61 4.25
CA TYR A 122 8.53 -2.42 2.81
C TYR A 122 8.06 -1.01 2.41
N PRO A 123 8.95 0.00 2.41
CA PRO A 123 8.60 1.34 1.94
C PRO A 123 8.48 1.39 0.42
N ASN A 124 7.60 2.29 -0.05
CA ASN A 124 7.30 2.50 -1.47
C ASN A 124 6.80 1.22 -2.18
N ALA A 125 6.13 0.34 -1.42
CA ALA A 125 5.69 -0.96 -1.91
C ALA A 125 4.65 -0.84 -3.04
N ARG A 126 4.78 -1.72 -4.06
CA ARG A 126 3.87 -1.85 -5.21
C ARG A 126 3.71 -3.30 -5.64
N LEU A 127 2.58 -3.59 -6.24
CA LEU A 127 2.36 -4.83 -6.98
C LEU A 127 2.72 -4.59 -8.44
N ASP A 128 3.80 -5.19 -8.91
CA ASP A 128 4.25 -5.08 -10.30
C ASP A 128 3.56 -6.08 -11.23
N SER A 129 3.25 -7.26 -10.69
CA SER A 129 2.55 -8.33 -11.41
C SER A 129 1.75 -9.20 -10.46
N LEU A 130 0.64 -9.72 -10.97
CA LEU A 130 -0.21 -10.69 -10.29
C LEU A 130 -0.54 -11.79 -11.31
N TRP A 131 -0.41 -13.07 -10.92
CA TRP A 131 -0.74 -14.19 -11.80
C TRP A 131 -1.11 -15.45 -11.01
N GLY A 132 -1.48 -16.50 -11.75
CA GLY A 132 -2.01 -17.73 -11.18
C GLY A 132 -3.52 -17.64 -10.98
N GLU A 133 -4.07 -18.59 -10.26
CA GLU A 133 -5.49 -18.60 -9.94
C GLU A 133 -5.79 -17.56 -8.84
N LYS A 134 -7.01 -17.03 -8.88
CA LYS A 134 -7.56 -16.29 -7.76
C LYS A 134 -8.19 -17.27 -6.79
N ALA A 135 -7.51 -17.51 -5.68
CA ALA A 135 -8.04 -18.33 -4.60
C ALA A 135 -8.85 -17.46 -3.63
N PRO A 136 -10.13 -17.79 -3.38
CA PRO A 136 -10.92 -17.07 -2.40
C PRO A 136 -10.46 -17.46 -0.99
N GLY A 137 -10.10 -16.46 -0.18
CA GLY A 137 -9.70 -16.60 1.21
C GLY A 137 -10.56 -15.77 2.16
N ARG A 138 -10.53 -16.10 3.44
CA ARG A 138 -11.09 -15.24 4.49
C ARG A 138 -10.11 -14.11 4.79
N GLU A 139 -10.60 -12.89 4.72
CA GLU A 139 -9.87 -11.71 5.16
C GLU A 139 -10.64 -10.97 6.25
N GLY A 140 -9.91 -10.40 7.22
CA GLY A 140 -10.34 -9.38 8.14
C GLY A 140 -9.39 -8.19 8.01
N CYS A 141 -9.68 -7.09 8.70
CA CYS A 141 -8.84 -5.91 8.69
C CYS A 141 -8.88 -5.21 10.04
N LEU A 142 -7.73 -4.79 10.55
CA LEU A 142 -7.63 -4.02 11.79
C LEU A 142 -8.42 -2.70 11.72
N SER A 143 -8.57 -2.14 10.52
CA SER A 143 -9.37 -0.92 10.28
C SER A 143 -10.87 -1.18 10.14
N ILE A 144 -11.31 -2.45 10.12
CA ILE A 144 -12.72 -2.87 10.02
C ILE A 144 -13.00 -3.96 11.06
N PRO A 145 -12.81 -3.67 12.36
CA PRO A 145 -12.98 -4.66 13.41
C PRO A 145 -14.40 -5.23 13.45
N GLY A 146 -14.51 -6.51 13.79
CA GLY A 146 -15.79 -7.22 13.89
C GLY A 146 -16.35 -7.72 12.56
N TRP A 147 -15.64 -7.52 11.44
CA TRP A 147 -16.10 -7.96 10.12
C TRP A 147 -15.05 -8.82 9.43
N ALA A 148 -15.53 -9.80 8.67
CA ALA A 148 -14.71 -10.58 7.75
C ALA A 148 -15.38 -10.69 6.39
N GLY A 149 -14.59 -11.05 5.37
CA GLY A 149 -15.09 -11.25 4.02
C GLY A 149 -14.38 -12.39 3.30
N ARG A 150 -15.02 -12.89 2.25
CA ARG A 150 -14.42 -13.81 1.30
C ARG A 150 -13.85 -13.00 0.13
N VAL A 151 -12.54 -13.02 -0.02
CA VAL A 151 -11.84 -12.17 -1.00
C VAL A 151 -11.02 -13.04 -1.96
N PRO A 152 -11.26 -12.96 -3.28
CA PRO A 152 -10.44 -13.67 -4.25
C PRO A 152 -9.12 -12.91 -4.49
N ARG A 153 -7.97 -13.52 -4.13
CA ARG A 153 -6.63 -12.99 -4.35
C ARG A 153 -5.82 -13.87 -5.27
N PHE A 154 -4.93 -13.26 -6.05
CA PHE A 154 -3.96 -14.03 -6.82
C PHE A 154 -2.98 -14.76 -5.91
N THR A 155 -2.62 -15.99 -6.31
CA THR A 155 -1.72 -16.85 -5.53
C THR A 155 -0.26 -16.44 -5.65
N ASN A 156 0.09 -15.69 -6.69
CA ASN A 156 1.46 -15.28 -6.97
C ASN A 156 1.51 -13.79 -7.33
N ILE A 157 2.56 -13.11 -6.85
CA ILE A 157 2.81 -11.70 -7.15
C ILE A 157 4.29 -11.43 -7.40
N ILE A 158 4.58 -10.33 -8.10
CA ILE A 158 5.86 -9.62 -7.95
C ILE A 158 5.56 -8.36 -7.15
N VAL A 159 6.21 -8.23 -6.00
CA VAL A 159 6.22 -7.01 -5.20
C VAL A 159 7.51 -6.25 -5.47
N SER A 160 7.42 -4.92 -5.64
CA SER A 160 8.58 -4.03 -5.62
C SER A 160 8.51 -3.07 -4.45
N TYR A 161 9.67 -2.70 -3.92
CA TYR A 161 9.80 -1.77 -2.81
C TYR A 161 11.21 -1.14 -2.80
N THR A 162 11.40 -0.06 -2.05
CA THR A 162 12.72 0.52 -1.83
C THR A 162 13.41 -0.14 -0.64
N ASP A 163 14.57 -0.75 -0.84
CA ASP A 163 15.40 -1.22 0.28
C ASP A 163 15.97 -0.01 1.03
N PRO A 164 15.61 0.19 2.32
CA PRO A 164 16.02 1.37 3.07
C PRO A 164 17.52 1.41 3.40
N ASN A 165 18.25 0.30 3.21
CA ASN A 165 19.70 0.25 3.44
C ASN A 165 20.48 0.65 2.19
N THR A 166 20.02 0.21 1.03
CA THR A 166 20.70 0.43 -0.26
C THR A 166 20.10 1.54 -1.10
N MET A 167 18.86 1.97 -0.79
CA MET A 167 18.04 2.90 -1.58
C MET A 167 17.74 2.39 -3.00
N LYS A 168 17.91 1.11 -3.23
CA LYS A 168 17.59 0.49 -4.52
C LYS A 168 16.20 -0.09 -4.51
N THR A 169 15.57 -0.09 -5.67
CA THR A 169 14.35 -0.85 -5.88
C THR A 169 14.67 -2.34 -5.87
N VAL A 170 14.03 -3.08 -4.98
CA VAL A 170 14.03 -4.54 -4.95
C VAL A 170 12.76 -5.03 -5.60
N ARG A 171 12.85 -6.12 -6.37
CA ARG A 171 11.70 -6.86 -6.92
C ARG A 171 11.78 -8.30 -6.45
N GLU A 172 10.71 -8.79 -5.89
CA GLU A 172 10.66 -10.12 -5.28
C GLU A 172 9.40 -10.85 -5.72
N THR A 173 9.55 -12.12 -6.09
CA THR A 173 8.42 -13.03 -6.29
C THR A 173 7.98 -13.55 -4.94
N VAL A 174 6.68 -13.45 -4.66
CA VAL A 174 6.05 -13.92 -3.42
C VAL A 174 4.82 -14.74 -3.79
N ASP A 175 4.58 -15.82 -3.07
CA ASP A 175 3.44 -16.70 -3.27
C ASP A 175 2.66 -17.02 -1.98
N GLY A 176 1.59 -17.78 -2.13
CA GLY A 176 0.79 -18.30 -1.03
C GLY A 176 0.17 -17.20 -0.15
N PHE A 177 0.10 -17.48 1.15
CA PHE A 177 -0.55 -16.57 2.10
C PHE A 177 0.16 -15.22 2.21
N THR A 178 1.50 -15.19 2.13
CA THR A 178 2.25 -13.92 2.12
C THR A 178 1.88 -13.04 0.93
N ALA A 179 1.62 -13.63 -0.25
CA ALA A 179 1.14 -12.87 -1.40
C ALA A 179 -0.25 -12.26 -1.18
N VAL A 180 -1.13 -12.96 -0.45
CA VAL A 180 -2.44 -12.43 -0.05
C VAL A 180 -2.27 -11.21 0.87
N ILE A 181 -1.40 -11.31 1.88
CA ILE A 181 -1.13 -10.21 2.81
C ILE A 181 -0.60 -8.99 2.07
N PHE A 182 0.40 -9.15 1.20
CA PHE A 182 0.90 -8.02 0.41
C PHE A 182 -0.18 -7.36 -0.46
N GLN A 183 -1.06 -8.14 -1.09
CA GLN A 183 -2.17 -7.59 -1.87
C GLN A 183 -3.12 -6.77 -0.99
N HIS A 184 -3.44 -7.26 0.21
CA HIS A 184 -4.28 -6.56 1.17
C HIS A 184 -3.64 -5.23 1.62
N GLU A 185 -2.38 -5.28 2.05
CA GLU A 185 -1.69 -4.10 2.57
C GLU A 185 -1.39 -3.06 1.48
N ILE A 186 -1.08 -3.49 0.25
CA ILE A 186 -0.86 -2.55 -0.86
C ILE A 186 -2.17 -1.93 -1.35
N ASP A 187 -3.30 -2.65 -1.26
CA ASP A 187 -4.62 -2.06 -1.49
C ASP A 187 -4.87 -0.86 -0.56
N HIS A 188 -4.52 -0.95 0.73
CA HIS A 188 -4.60 0.18 1.65
C HIS A 188 -3.79 1.39 1.17
N LEU A 189 -2.62 1.19 0.55
CA LEU A 189 -1.81 2.26 -0.02
C LEU A 189 -2.48 2.95 -1.21
N ASP A 190 -3.41 2.28 -1.86
CA ASP A 190 -4.18 2.79 -2.99
C ASP A 190 -5.61 3.24 -2.60
N GLY A 191 -5.90 3.29 -1.29
CA GLY A 191 -7.20 3.68 -0.73
C GLY A 191 -8.30 2.64 -0.93
N ILE A 192 -7.93 1.40 -1.18
CA ILE A 192 -8.83 0.26 -1.39
C ILE A 192 -8.89 -0.56 -0.10
N LEU A 193 -10.08 -0.97 0.30
CA LEU A 193 -10.30 -1.86 1.44
C LEU A 193 -10.69 -3.25 0.93
N TYR A 194 -10.42 -4.29 1.74
CA TYR A 194 -10.78 -5.66 1.35
C TYR A 194 -12.28 -5.80 1.05
N THR A 195 -13.13 -5.00 1.68
CA THR A 195 -14.58 -4.97 1.44
C THR A 195 -14.96 -4.56 0.02
N ASP A 196 -14.09 -3.83 -0.69
CA ASP A 196 -14.32 -3.44 -2.09
C ASP A 196 -14.04 -4.60 -3.06
N ARG A 197 -13.37 -5.65 -2.58
CA ARG A 197 -13.02 -6.84 -3.37
C ARG A 197 -13.74 -8.10 -2.91
N ALA A 198 -14.41 -8.05 -1.78
CA ALA A 198 -15.05 -9.21 -1.19
C ALA A 198 -16.28 -9.65 -1.99
N ASP A 199 -16.38 -10.95 -2.23
CA ASP A 199 -17.58 -11.58 -2.80
C ASP A 199 -18.73 -11.67 -1.78
N SER A 200 -18.38 -11.72 -0.49
CA SER A 200 -19.33 -11.75 0.63
C SER A 200 -18.68 -11.20 1.90
N LEU A 201 -19.52 -10.65 2.78
CA LEU A 201 -19.13 -10.07 4.07
C LEU A 201 -20.03 -10.65 5.18
N TRP A 202 -19.46 -10.81 6.38
CA TRP A 202 -20.20 -11.23 7.58
C TRP A 202 -19.60 -10.62 8.85
N VAL A 203 -20.39 -10.56 9.91
CA VAL A 203 -19.97 -10.16 11.25
C VAL A 203 -19.27 -11.34 11.93
N MET A 204 -18.15 -11.07 12.61
CA MET A 204 -17.37 -12.07 13.38
C MET A 204 -17.91 -12.22 14.81
#